data_4b4841249a59783568d145adaacf403b
#
_entry.id   4b4841249a59783568d145adaacf403b
#
_cell.length_a   1.000
_cell.length_b   1.000
_cell.length_c   1.000
_cell.angle_alpha   90.00
_cell.angle_beta   90.00
_cell.angle_gamma   90.00
#
_symmetry.space_group_name_H-M   'P 1'
#
loop_
_entity.id
_entity.type
_entity.pdbx_description
1 polymer ?
#
loop_
_entity_poly.entity_id
_entity_poly.type
_entity_poly.pdbx_seq_one_letter_code
_entity_poly.pdbx_strand_id
1 'polypeptide(L)'
;RKPYLVHARVPLLGHHTSGVRKEFYRDETDLEKHHAHDPFRKLHRKLIEAGITESELEVIRQEAEWRIEQDFDRAVQAAEPDANTVSSHVFASTPIEQEQGDRTPKSGTKVVMVDAALFAIRELMNKHPEAMVYGQDVGKRLGGVFREAATLGDQFGDHRVFNTAIQEAYIVGSTAGMAAVGIRPIVEVQFADYIYPGFNQLVTELSKSCYLSMGKFPIPMILRVPIGAYGGGGPYHSGSIESTLLSIKGIKVVYPSNAADMKGLMKASYYDPNPVVMLEHKGLYWSKVPGTEEAKCIEPASDYILPLGKANIVLEADGNYLADGDTVLIITYGMGVYWAKEAAMEFPGQVEVIDLRTLCPIDLDLLTARIRLHGKCLILTEEAETHSFAQSLAGKLSMDCFVQLDAPIQVMGALDLPAVPMNMALEKAMLPNAEKVAARIDRLLND
;
A
#
# COMPACT_ATOMS: atom_id res chain seq x y z
N ARG A 1 22.28 23.77 -2.18
CA ARG A 1 21.11 23.55 -1.31
C ARG A 1 21.64 23.28 0.10
N LYS A 2 21.00 23.86 1.14
CA LYS A 2 21.38 23.70 2.55
C LYS A 2 20.11 23.55 3.38
N PRO A 3 20.16 22.89 4.57
CA PRO A 3 19.03 22.86 5.48
C PRO A 3 18.65 24.26 5.95
N TYR A 4 17.35 24.51 6.10
CA TYR A 4 16.80 25.76 6.62
C TYR A 4 15.81 25.46 7.74
N LEU A 5 15.86 26.28 8.78
CA LEU A 5 14.83 26.32 9.80
C LEU A 5 14.01 27.60 9.60
N VAL A 6 12.72 27.45 9.36
CA VAL A 6 11.79 28.59 9.30
C VAL A 6 11.03 28.67 10.60
N HIS A 7 11.28 29.72 11.37
CA HIS A 7 10.52 30.03 12.59
C HIS A 7 9.51 31.12 12.27
N ALA A 8 8.25 30.74 12.05
CA ALA A 8 7.17 31.68 11.76
C ALA A 8 6.36 31.98 13.05
N ARG A 9 6.25 33.30 13.39
CA ARG A 9 5.31 33.77 14.40
C ARG A 9 4.01 34.16 13.72
N VAL A 10 2.98 33.37 13.94
CA VAL A 10 1.68 33.51 13.26
C VAL A 10 0.68 34.14 14.21
N PRO A 11 0.04 35.30 13.88
CA PRO A 11 -1.02 35.88 14.69
C PRO A 11 -2.32 35.09 14.60
N LEU A 12 -3.07 35.04 15.68
CA LEU A 12 -4.42 34.48 15.74
C LEU A 12 -5.43 35.52 15.26
N LEU A 13 -5.74 35.55 13.96
CA LEU A 13 -6.65 36.53 13.38
C LEU A 13 -8.09 35.99 13.22
N GLY A 14 -8.24 34.70 12.95
CA GLY A 14 -9.54 34.05 12.77
C GLY A 14 -9.92 33.12 13.92
N HIS A 15 -11.09 32.50 13.83
CA HIS A 15 -11.54 31.43 14.70
C HIS A 15 -11.01 30.10 14.23
N HIS A 16 -10.94 29.10 15.14
CA HIS A 16 -10.56 27.75 14.77
C HIS A 16 -11.65 27.07 13.94
N THR A 17 -12.91 27.22 14.36
CA THR A 17 -14.11 26.71 13.68
C THR A 17 -15.22 27.73 13.76
N SER A 18 -16.32 27.51 13.02
CA SER A 18 -17.52 28.36 13.11
C SER A 18 -18.14 28.40 14.52
N GLY A 19 -17.95 27.34 15.32
CA GLY A 19 -18.52 27.21 16.65
C GLY A 19 -17.59 27.62 17.81
N VAL A 20 -16.27 27.69 17.59
CA VAL A 20 -15.29 28.00 18.65
C VAL A 20 -14.66 29.35 18.38
N ARG A 21 -15.19 30.35 19.04
CA ARG A 21 -14.73 31.74 18.92
C ARG A 21 -13.49 31.96 19.78
N LYS A 22 -12.51 32.71 19.26
CA LYS A 22 -11.25 33.02 19.95
C LYS A 22 -11.46 33.82 21.24
N GLU A 23 -12.52 34.64 21.29
CA GLU A 23 -12.91 35.42 22.46
C GLU A 23 -13.29 34.54 23.68
N PHE A 24 -13.56 33.24 23.50
CA PHE A 24 -13.87 32.34 24.62
C PHE A 24 -12.63 31.89 25.39
N TYR A 25 -11.44 32.00 24.81
CA TYR A 25 -10.22 31.53 25.42
C TYR A 25 -9.02 32.50 25.34
N ARG A 26 -9.26 33.72 24.81
CA ARG A 26 -8.27 34.81 24.74
C ARG A 26 -8.87 36.07 25.32
N ASP A 27 -8.08 36.82 26.06
CA ASP A 27 -8.47 38.16 26.51
C ASP A 27 -8.28 39.22 25.41
N GLU A 28 -8.87 40.37 25.60
CA GLU A 28 -8.87 41.48 24.63
C GLU A 28 -7.46 41.98 24.34
N THR A 29 -6.64 42.11 25.40
CA THR A 29 -5.24 42.59 25.28
C THR A 29 -4.40 41.64 24.41
N ASP A 30 -4.60 40.34 24.54
CA ASP A 30 -3.89 39.34 23.71
C ASP A 30 -4.39 39.39 22.24
N LEU A 31 -5.69 39.54 22.03
CA LEU A 31 -6.27 39.69 20.68
C LEU A 31 -5.78 40.96 19.98
N GLU A 32 -5.67 42.09 20.70
CA GLU A 32 -5.09 43.33 20.17
C GLU A 32 -3.64 43.15 19.73
N LYS A 33 -2.80 42.43 20.50
CA LYS A 33 -1.43 42.09 20.11
C LYS A 33 -1.40 41.28 18.81
N HIS A 34 -2.31 40.31 18.66
CA HIS A 34 -2.43 39.50 17.43
C HIS A 34 -2.82 40.40 16.24
N HIS A 35 -3.80 41.28 16.39
CA HIS A 35 -4.20 42.23 15.34
C HIS A 35 -3.10 43.21 14.96
N ALA A 36 -2.28 43.68 15.92
CA ALA A 36 -1.14 44.54 15.64
C ALA A 36 -0.05 43.84 14.80
N HIS A 37 -0.01 42.49 14.83
CA HIS A 37 0.92 41.68 14.06
C HIS A 37 0.32 41.11 12.76
N ASP A 38 -0.83 41.59 12.32
CA ASP A 38 -1.45 41.20 11.06
C ASP A 38 -0.47 41.37 9.87
N PRO A 39 -0.17 40.30 9.13
CA PRO A 39 0.74 40.37 7.99
C PRO A 39 0.23 41.25 6.87
N PHE A 40 -1.10 41.38 6.69
CA PHE A 40 -1.67 42.27 5.70
C PHE A 40 -1.31 43.73 5.97
N ARG A 41 -1.50 44.20 7.20
CA ARG A 41 -1.15 45.58 7.60
C ARG A 41 0.34 45.86 7.45
N LYS A 42 1.18 44.87 7.74
CA LYS A 42 2.65 44.99 7.57
C LYS A 42 3.03 45.06 6.11
N LEU A 43 2.40 44.25 5.25
CA LEU A 43 2.65 44.28 3.80
C LEU A 43 2.21 45.61 3.23
N HIS A 44 0.98 46.05 3.53
CA HIS A 44 0.45 47.34 3.09
C HIS A 44 1.42 48.49 3.38
N ARG A 45 1.91 48.61 4.64
CA ARG A 45 2.89 49.61 5.03
C ARG A 45 4.17 49.54 4.19
N LYS A 46 4.72 48.34 3.97
CA LYS A 46 5.92 48.14 3.16
C LYS A 46 5.70 48.54 1.71
N LEU A 47 4.53 48.32 1.16
CA LEU A 47 4.21 48.71 -0.21
C LEU A 47 4.15 50.24 -0.34
N ILE A 48 3.55 50.95 0.63
CA ILE A 48 3.57 52.40 0.68
C ILE A 48 5.01 52.94 0.82
N GLU A 49 5.79 52.36 1.72
CA GLU A 49 7.23 52.72 1.89
C GLU A 49 8.06 52.46 0.61
N ALA A 50 7.66 51.51 -0.20
CA ALA A 50 8.26 51.18 -1.50
C ALA A 50 7.77 52.08 -2.65
N GLY A 51 6.87 53.06 -2.37
CA GLY A 51 6.40 54.05 -3.34
C GLY A 51 5.09 53.72 -4.07
N ILE A 52 4.42 52.62 -3.69
CA ILE A 52 3.09 52.30 -4.20
C ILE A 52 2.09 53.19 -3.46
N THR A 53 1.19 53.82 -4.19
CA THR A 53 0.24 54.76 -3.64
C THR A 53 -1.00 54.06 -3.02
N GLU A 54 -1.64 54.71 -2.04
CA GLU A 54 -2.91 54.20 -1.48
C GLU A 54 -3.95 54.00 -2.57
N SER A 55 -4.02 54.85 -3.58
CA SER A 55 -4.94 54.74 -4.71
C SER A 55 -4.69 53.47 -5.53
N GLU A 56 -3.47 53.08 -5.76
CA GLU A 56 -3.15 51.85 -6.48
C GLU A 56 -3.50 50.62 -5.66
N LEU A 57 -3.26 50.66 -4.35
CA LEU A 57 -3.63 49.56 -3.44
C LEU A 57 -5.15 49.43 -3.34
N GLU A 58 -5.88 50.53 -3.33
CA GLU A 58 -7.35 50.53 -3.32
C GLU A 58 -7.93 49.91 -4.60
N VAL A 59 -7.35 50.21 -5.77
CA VAL A 59 -7.79 49.62 -7.05
C VAL A 59 -7.57 48.10 -7.00
N ILE A 60 -6.44 47.64 -6.51
CA ILE A 60 -6.14 46.19 -6.37
C ILE A 60 -7.15 45.54 -5.42
N ARG A 61 -7.50 46.20 -4.31
CA ARG A 61 -8.47 45.68 -3.32
C ARG A 61 -9.84 45.55 -3.97
N GLN A 62 -10.29 46.56 -4.65
CA GLN A 62 -11.62 46.59 -5.34
C GLN A 62 -11.70 45.52 -6.44
N GLU A 63 -10.62 45.32 -7.21
CA GLU A 63 -10.55 44.27 -8.21
C GLU A 63 -10.63 42.88 -7.58
N ALA A 64 -9.92 42.66 -6.46
CA ALA A 64 -9.94 41.39 -5.75
C ALA A 64 -11.34 41.12 -5.15
N GLU A 65 -11.97 42.08 -4.50
CA GLU A 65 -13.36 42.00 -3.99
C GLU A 65 -14.35 41.67 -5.11
N TRP A 66 -14.27 42.38 -6.21
CA TRP A 66 -15.15 42.13 -7.38
C TRP A 66 -14.96 40.69 -7.93
N ARG A 67 -13.72 40.21 -8.05
CA ARG A 67 -13.45 38.83 -8.51
C ARG A 67 -14.06 37.80 -7.56
N ILE A 68 -13.93 38.02 -6.25
CA ILE A 68 -14.46 37.09 -5.25
C ILE A 68 -16.00 37.05 -5.34
N GLU A 69 -16.65 38.19 -5.48
CA GLU A 69 -18.13 38.28 -5.67
C GLU A 69 -18.55 37.52 -6.94
N GLN A 70 -17.87 37.75 -8.08
CA GLN A 70 -18.16 37.03 -9.33
C GLN A 70 -17.95 35.53 -9.21
N ASP A 71 -16.91 35.09 -8.52
CA ASP A 71 -16.65 33.68 -8.31
C ASP A 71 -17.68 33.04 -7.37
N PHE A 72 -18.09 33.75 -6.35
CA PHE A 72 -19.17 33.34 -5.45
C PHE A 72 -20.50 33.19 -6.20
N ASP A 73 -20.90 34.19 -6.97
CA ASP A 73 -22.15 34.17 -7.75
C ASP A 73 -22.12 33.02 -8.76
N ARG A 74 -21.00 32.80 -9.44
CA ARG A 74 -20.85 31.62 -10.34
C ARG A 74 -21.01 30.31 -9.60
N ALA A 75 -20.45 30.20 -8.42
CA ALA A 75 -20.55 28.98 -7.61
C ALA A 75 -21.98 28.72 -7.16
N VAL A 76 -22.70 29.78 -6.72
CA VAL A 76 -24.11 29.70 -6.28
C VAL A 76 -25.04 29.34 -7.44
N GLN A 77 -24.74 29.84 -8.66
CA GLN A 77 -25.56 29.60 -9.86
C GLN A 77 -25.19 28.33 -10.60
N ALA A 78 -24.06 27.68 -10.21
CA ALA A 78 -23.64 26.43 -10.85
C ALA A 78 -24.69 25.33 -10.64
N ALA A 79 -24.83 24.46 -11.65
CA ALA A 79 -25.65 23.27 -11.50
C ALA A 79 -25.10 22.37 -10.40
N GLU A 80 -25.96 21.68 -9.67
CA GLU A 80 -25.57 20.67 -8.71
C GLU A 80 -24.74 19.60 -9.41
N PRO A 81 -23.72 19.04 -8.74
CA PRO A 81 -22.93 17.97 -9.31
C PRO A 81 -23.77 16.72 -9.56
N ASP A 82 -23.46 16.00 -10.65
CA ASP A 82 -24.11 14.72 -10.93
C ASP A 82 -23.75 13.69 -9.84
N ALA A 83 -24.75 13.15 -9.16
CA ALA A 83 -24.59 12.16 -8.10
C ALA A 83 -23.81 10.90 -8.57
N ASN A 84 -23.86 10.55 -9.85
CA ASN A 84 -23.12 9.44 -10.42
C ASN A 84 -21.59 9.66 -10.39
N THR A 85 -21.14 10.91 -10.22
CA THR A 85 -19.69 11.23 -10.12
C THR A 85 -19.09 11.03 -8.73
N VAL A 86 -19.90 10.65 -7.72
CA VAL A 86 -19.44 10.48 -6.33
C VAL A 86 -18.30 9.47 -6.20
N SER A 87 -18.24 8.45 -7.05
CA SER A 87 -17.17 7.45 -7.09
C SER A 87 -16.02 7.78 -8.05
N SER A 88 -16.08 8.91 -8.74
CA SER A 88 -15.03 9.33 -9.67
C SER A 88 -13.76 9.73 -8.91
N HIS A 89 -12.62 9.51 -9.56
CA HIS A 89 -11.31 9.92 -9.05
C HIS A 89 -10.85 9.29 -7.71
N VAL A 90 -11.45 8.18 -7.29
CA VAL A 90 -10.92 7.38 -6.16
C VAL A 90 -9.48 6.98 -6.44
N PHE A 91 -9.19 6.62 -7.69
CA PHE A 91 -7.87 6.37 -8.23
C PHE A 91 -7.67 7.14 -9.54
N ALA A 92 -6.43 7.56 -9.79
CA ALA A 92 -5.99 7.92 -11.14
C ALA A 92 -5.82 6.66 -11.99
N SER A 93 -5.94 6.78 -13.31
CA SER A 93 -5.87 5.65 -14.24
C SER A 93 -4.53 4.92 -14.17
N THR A 94 -4.57 3.60 -14.05
CA THR A 94 -3.39 2.73 -14.02
C THR A 94 -2.85 2.54 -15.44
N PRO A 95 -1.57 2.83 -15.72
CA PRO A 95 -1.03 2.74 -17.09
C PRO A 95 -0.65 1.32 -17.51
N ILE A 96 -0.44 0.41 -16.55
CA ILE A 96 -0.04 -0.98 -16.81
C ILE A 96 -1.26 -1.89 -16.65
N GLU A 97 -1.84 -2.31 -17.78
CA GLU A 97 -3.05 -3.13 -17.82
C GLU A 97 -2.77 -4.59 -18.22
N GLN A 98 -1.61 -4.85 -18.83
CA GLN A 98 -1.21 -6.16 -19.31
C GLN A 98 0.21 -6.51 -18.87
N GLU A 99 0.47 -7.80 -18.68
CA GLU A 99 1.80 -8.33 -18.39
C GLU A 99 2.71 -8.09 -19.62
N GLN A 100 3.94 -7.64 -19.36
CA GLN A 100 4.92 -7.29 -20.38
C GLN A 100 6.27 -7.93 -20.05
N GLY A 101 7.06 -8.20 -21.08
CA GLY A 101 8.40 -8.76 -20.94
C GLY A 101 8.39 -10.27 -20.65
N ASP A 102 9.58 -10.83 -20.44
CA ASP A 102 9.76 -12.27 -20.18
C ASP A 102 9.87 -12.54 -18.68
N ARG A 103 8.86 -13.22 -18.15
CA ARG A 103 8.79 -13.67 -16.75
C ARG A 103 9.81 -14.76 -16.44
N THR A 104 10.06 -15.68 -17.38
CA THR A 104 10.85 -16.89 -17.18
C THR A 104 11.86 -17.08 -18.29
N PRO A 105 12.93 -16.25 -18.35
CA PRO A 105 13.95 -16.38 -19.35
C PRO A 105 14.57 -17.80 -19.36
N LYS A 106 14.92 -18.30 -20.53
CA LYS A 106 15.49 -19.65 -20.70
C LYS A 106 16.84 -19.83 -19.99
N SER A 107 17.54 -18.75 -19.72
CA SER A 107 18.84 -18.74 -19.03
C SER A 107 18.96 -17.52 -18.13
N GLY A 108 19.71 -17.63 -17.06
CA GLY A 108 19.94 -16.55 -16.11
C GLY A 108 20.33 -17.06 -14.75
N THR A 109 20.52 -16.15 -13.81
CA THR A 109 20.83 -16.48 -12.41
C THR A 109 19.53 -16.64 -11.63
N LYS A 110 19.48 -17.65 -10.75
CA LYS A 110 18.38 -17.74 -9.77
C LYS A 110 18.51 -16.61 -8.75
N VAL A 111 17.42 -15.92 -8.52
CA VAL A 111 17.31 -14.81 -7.57
C VAL A 111 16.30 -15.12 -6.48
N VAL A 112 16.53 -14.56 -5.32
CA VAL A 112 15.61 -14.55 -4.19
C VAL A 112 14.73 -13.30 -4.25
N MET A 113 13.65 -13.26 -3.47
CA MET A 113 12.72 -12.12 -3.50
C MET A 113 13.38 -10.77 -3.16
N VAL A 114 14.26 -10.74 -2.17
CA VAL A 114 14.97 -9.51 -1.79
C VAL A 114 15.87 -8.99 -2.91
N ASP A 115 16.57 -9.87 -3.63
CA ASP A 115 17.38 -9.49 -4.78
C ASP A 115 16.51 -9.01 -5.95
N ALA A 116 15.38 -9.67 -6.19
CA ALA A 116 14.43 -9.26 -7.24
C ALA A 116 13.88 -7.84 -6.99
N ALA A 117 13.57 -7.49 -5.73
CA ALA A 117 13.19 -6.13 -5.35
C ALA A 117 14.32 -5.14 -5.60
N LEU A 118 15.53 -5.46 -5.13
CA LEU A 118 16.74 -4.64 -5.32
C LEU A 118 17.01 -4.39 -6.81
N PHE A 119 16.93 -5.42 -7.65
CA PHE A 119 17.20 -5.30 -9.08
C PHE A 119 16.13 -4.49 -9.80
N ALA A 120 14.85 -4.68 -9.46
CA ALA A 120 13.77 -3.86 -9.97
C ALA A 120 13.97 -2.37 -9.63
N ILE A 121 14.28 -2.04 -8.39
CA ILE A 121 14.54 -0.66 -7.95
C ILE A 121 15.75 -0.08 -8.67
N ARG A 122 16.85 -0.85 -8.79
CA ARG A 122 18.04 -0.41 -9.51
C ARG A 122 17.77 -0.11 -10.98
N GLU A 123 17.00 -0.96 -11.66
CA GLU A 123 16.59 -0.74 -13.05
C GLU A 123 15.72 0.51 -13.20
N LEU A 124 14.77 0.72 -12.31
CA LEU A 124 13.95 1.93 -12.27
C LEU A 124 14.80 3.18 -12.03
N MET A 125 15.69 3.17 -11.06
CA MET A 125 16.56 4.31 -10.75
C MET A 125 17.56 4.64 -11.87
N ASN A 126 18.01 3.64 -12.62
CA ASN A 126 18.87 3.88 -13.81
C ASN A 126 18.09 4.59 -14.93
N LYS A 127 16.81 4.28 -15.08
CA LYS A 127 15.96 4.84 -16.14
C LYS A 127 15.31 6.18 -15.74
N HIS A 128 15.06 6.39 -14.45
CA HIS A 128 14.26 7.48 -13.92
C HIS A 128 15.04 8.30 -12.90
N PRO A 129 15.53 9.49 -13.28
CA PRO A 129 16.27 10.38 -12.37
C PRO A 129 15.41 10.90 -11.20
N GLU A 130 14.08 10.94 -11.35
CA GLU A 130 13.10 11.33 -10.33
C GLU A 130 12.87 10.25 -9.28
N ALA A 131 13.32 9.00 -9.48
CA ALA A 131 13.18 7.93 -8.50
C ALA A 131 14.11 8.17 -7.30
N MET A 132 13.56 8.11 -6.09
CA MET A 132 14.30 8.21 -4.83
C MET A 132 13.94 7.06 -3.90
N VAL A 133 14.92 6.58 -3.11
CA VAL A 133 14.74 5.52 -2.12
C VAL A 133 15.16 6.06 -0.75
N TYR A 134 14.27 5.96 0.25
CA TYR A 134 14.63 6.37 1.59
C TYR A 134 13.78 5.68 2.67
N GLY A 135 14.32 5.70 3.87
CA GLY A 135 13.75 5.10 5.07
C GLY A 135 14.79 5.03 6.16
N GLN A 136 14.54 4.25 7.19
CA GLN A 136 15.54 3.98 8.22
C GLN A 136 16.55 2.96 7.68
N ASP A 137 17.84 3.22 7.88
CA ASP A 137 18.96 2.33 7.54
C ASP A 137 19.07 1.93 6.04
N VAL A 138 18.33 2.59 5.16
CA VAL A 138 18.28 2.28 3.72
C VAL A 138 19.55 2.72 2.99
N GLY A 139 20.15 3.84 3.40
CA GLY A 139 21.29 4.45 2.71
C GLY A 139 22.64 3.82 3.02
N LYS A 140 23.64 4.16 2.20
CA LYS A 140 25.05 3.77 2.34
C LYS A 140 25.23 2.25 2.43
N ARG A 141 26.08 1.81 3.40
CA ARG A 141 26.41 0.40 3.58
C ARG A 141 25.30 -0.44 4.19
N LEU A 142 24.35 0.17 4.88
CA LEU A 142 23.28 -0.57 5.55
C LEU A 142 22.37 -1.24 4.53
N GLY A 143 21.81 -0.47 3.60
CA GLY A 143 21.02 -1.01 2.50
C GLY A 143 19.71 -1.67 2.93
N GLY A 144 19.11 -1.21 4.04
CA GLY A 144 17.93 -1.79 4.66
C GLY A 144 18.25 -2.93 5.65
N VAL A 145 17.29 -3.23 6.53
CA VAL A 145 17.43 -4.30 7.57
C VAL A 145 17.64 -5.66 6.92
N PHE A 146 16.99 -5.92 5.81
CA PHE A 146 17.07 -7.17 5.05
C PHE A 146 17.95 -7.05 3.80
N ARG A 147 18.71 -5.94 3.64
CA ARG A 147 19.58 -5.63 2.49
C ARG A 147 18.84 -5.40 1.17
N GLU A 148 17.59 -5.07 1.22
CA GLU A 148 16.69 -4.81 0.10
C GLU A 148 17.02 -3.56 -0.71
N ALA A 149 17.90 -2.70 -0.19
CA ALA A 149 18.48 -1.53 -0.86
C ALA A 149 20.01 -1.59 -0.93
N ALA A 150 20.61 -2.76 -0.72
CA ALA A 150 22.06 -2.94 -0.73
C ALA A 150 22.68 -2.38 -2.02
N THR A 151 23.82 -1.68 -1.89
CA THR A 151 24.55 -1.06 -3.01
C THR A 151 23.90 0.13 -3.71
N LEU A 152 22.60 0.39 -3.51
CA LEU A 152 21.94 1.53 -4.16
C LEU A 152 22.53 2.88 -3.72
N GLY A 153 22.86 3.03 -2.43
CA GLY A 153 23.50 4.25 -1.90
C GLY A 153 24.87 4.52 -2.53
N ASP A 154 25.67 3.48 -2.75
CA ASP A 154 26.97 3.61 -3.43
C ASP A 154 26.82 3.94 -4.91
N GLN A 155 25.80 3.39 -5.57
CA GLN A 155 25.57 3.60 -7.00
C GLN A 155 24.93 4.96 -7.33
N PHE A 156 23.95 5.39 -6.54
CA PHE A 156 23.13 6.57 -6.84
C PHE A 156 23.40 7.77 -5.92
N GLY A 157 24.18 7.60 -4.87
CA GLY A 157 24.58 8.64 -3.93
C GLY A 157 23.48 9.06 -2.94
N ASP A 158 23.91 9.72 -1.87
CA ASP A 158 23.05 10.15 -0.75
C ASP A 158 21.92 11.14 -1.14
N HIS A 159 21.98 11.71 -2.34
CA HIS A 159 20.95 12.61 -2.84
C HIS A 159 19.73 11.89 -3.43
N ARG A 160 19.84 10.58 -3.68
CA ARG A 160 18.77 9.73 -4.20
C ARG A 160 18.48 8.53 -3.31
N VAL A 161 19.45 8.06 -2.50
CA VAL A 161 19.29 6.95 -1.57
C VAL A 161 19.82 7.39 -0.22
N PHE A 162 18.93 7.62 0.76
CA PHE A 162 19.34 8.23 2.02
C PHE A 162 18.55 7.71 3.23
N ASN A 163 19.18 7.86 4.40
CA ASN A 163 18.56 7.53 5.68
C ASN A 163 17.71 8.70 6.18
N THR A 164 16.58 8.38 6.79
CA THR A 164 15.79 9.31 7.60
C THR A 164 16.14 9.16 9.07
N ALA A 165 15.63 10.07 9.90
CA ALA A 165 15.47 9.78 11.33
C ALA A 165 14.45 8.65 11.53
N ILE A 166 14.41 8.06 12.74
CA ILE A 166 13.38 7.10 13.15
C ILE A 166 12.07 7.88 13.33
N GLN A 167 11.33 8.01 12.25
CA GLN A 167 10.09 8.80 12.21
C GLN A 167 9.22 8.36 11.02
N GLU A 168 8.39 7.36 11.25
CA GLU A 168 7.56 6.76 10.20
C GLU A 168 6.52 7.75 9.65
N ALA A 169 6.04 8.67 10.48
CA ALA A 169 5.14 9.74 10.01
C ALA A 169 5.83 10.64 8.97
N TYR A 170 7.13 10.94 9.14
CA TYR A 170 7.91 11.66 8.14
C TYR A 170 8.15 10.80 6.89
N ILE A 171 8.55 9.54 7.06
CA ILE A 171 8.82 8.63 5.93
C ILE A 171 7.61 8.56 5.02
N VAL A 172 6.43 8.31 5.58
CA VAL A 172 5.18 8.20 4.82
C VAL A 172 4.71 9.57 4.33
N GLY A 173 4.60 10.56 5.21
CA GLY A 173 4.00 11.85 4.90
C GLY A 173 4.78 12.71 3.91
N SER A 174 6.12 12.63 3.92
CA SER A 174 6.97 13.37 2.99
C SER A 174 6.77 12.97 1.52
N THR A 175 6.24 11.77 1.26
CA THR A 175 5.96 11.30 -0.11
C THR A 175 4.96 12.19 -0.85
N ALA A 176 3.97 12.76 -0.15
CA ALA A 176 3.02 13.70 -0.75
C ALA A 176 3.70 14.95 -1.30
N GLY A 177 4.59 15.56 -0.50
CA GLY A 177 5.35 16.73 -0.93
C GLY A 177 6.35 16.42 -2.04
N MET A 178 6.98 15.25 -2.00
CA MET A 178 7.89 14.80 -3.06
C MET A 178 7.14 14.56 -4.38
N ALA A 179 6.00 13.87 -4.32
CA ALA A 179 5.14 13.65 -5.49
C ALA A 179 4.67 14.98 -6.13
N ALA A 180 4.29 15.96 -5.31
CA ALA A 180 3.86 17.28 -5.78
C ALA A 180 4.94 18.04 -6.58
N VAL A 181 6.22 17.72 -6.40
CA VAL A 181 7.33 18.31 -7.16
C VAL A 181 7.91 17.35 -8.22
N GLY A 182 7.19 16.28 -8.56
CA GLY A 182 7.53 15.35 -9.63
C GLY A 182 8.52 14.25 -9.26
N ILE A 183 8.84 14.07 -7.97
CA ILE A 183 9.65 12.95 -7.49
C ILE A 183 8.76 11.73 -7.32
N ARG A 184 9.30 10.53 -7.61
CA ARG A 184 8.65 9.25 -7.37
C ARG A 184 9.36 8.50 -6.25
N PRO A 185 8.91 8.64 -5.00
CA PRO A 185 9.56 8.04 -3.85
C PRO A 185 9.20 6.56 -3.70
N ILE A 186 10.22 5.76 -3.40
CA ILE A 186 10.12 4.38 -2.91
C ILE A 186 10.62 4.44 -1.47
N VAL A 187 9.71 4.28 -0.52
CA VAL A 187 10.03 4.43 0.89
C VAL A 187 9.82 3.13 1.65
N GLU A 188 10.54 2.97 2.76
CA GLU A 188 10.48 1.77 3.57
C GLU A 188 10.19 2.11 5.03
N VAL A 189 9.20 1.39 5.58
CA VAL A 189 9.00 1.20 7.02
C VAL A 189 9.46 -0.20 7.34
N GLN A 190 10.45 -0.36 8.22
CA GLN A 190 11.22 -1.59 8.41
C GLN A 190 10.39 -2.84 8.79
N PHE A 191 9.26 -2.66 9.47
CA PHE A 191 8.35 -3.73 9.87
C PHE A 191 6.90 -3.24 9.89
N ALA A 192 5.97 -4.12 9.61
CA ALA A 192 4.54 -3.84 9.67
C ALA A 192 4.11 -3.30 11.04
N ASP A 193 4.69 -3.82 12.11
CA ASP A 193 4.46 -3.38 13.49
C ASP A 193 4.79 -1.89 13.74
N TYR A 194 5.65 -1.29 12.92
CA TYR A 194 6.13 0.09 13.07
C TYR A 194 5.36 1.11 12.23
N ILE A 195 4.41 0.69 11.40
CA ILE A 195 3.70 1.59 10.48
C ILE A 195 2.80 2.62 11.19
N TYR A 196 2.36 2.33 12.41
CA TYR A 196 1.30 3.09 13.09
C TYR A 196 1.57 4.59 13.25
N PRO A 197 2.80 5.08 13.55
CA PRO A 197 3.06 6.52 13.54
C PRO A 197 2.88 7.15 12.15
N GLY A 198 3.14 6.37 11.07
CA GLY A 198 2.93 6.79 9.68
C GLY A 198 1.51 6.57 9.16
N PHE A 199 0.69 5.79 9.88
CA PHE A 199 -0.66 5.43 9.46
C PHE A 199 -1.58 6.64 9.29
N ASN A 200 -1.44 7.63 10.19
CA ASN A 200 -2.19 8.88 10.07
C ASN A 200 -1.98 9.56 8.71
N GLN A 201 -0.76 9.55 8.18
CA GLN A 201 -0.43 10.17 6.89
C GLN A 201 -1.08 9.41 5.73
N LEU A 202 -1.12 8.07 5.80
CA LEU A 202 -1.83 7.26 4.82
C LEU A 202 -3.33 7.60 4.79
N VAL A 203 -3.96 7.66 5.96
CA VAL A 203 -5.42 7.86 6.09
C VAL A 203 -5.85 9.28 5.77
N THR A 204 -5.11 10.29 6.25
CA THR A 204 -5.58 11.69 6.18
C THR A 204 -5.17 12.38 4.89
N GLU A 205 -4.03 12.01 4.32
CA GLU A 205 -3.43 12.74 3.20
C GLU A 205 -3.33 11.89 1.94
N LEU A 206 -2.53 10.81 1.97
CA LEU A 206 -2.17 10.09 0.75
C LEU A 206 -3.38 9.45 0.07
N SER A 207 -4.24 8.80 0.85
CA SER A 207 -5.40 8.08 0.35
C SER A 207 -6.48 8.99 -0.25
N LYS A 208 -6.56 10.24 0.20
CA LYS A 208 -7.64 11.17 -0.14
C LYS A 208 -7.26 12.19 -1.20
N SER A 209 -5.97 12.41 -1.43
CA SER A 209 -5.46 13.48 -2.27
C SER A 209 -6.03 13.44 -3.70
N CYS A 210 -6.02 12.29 -4.35
CA CYS A 210 -6.57 12.13 -5.69
C CYS A 210 -8.08 12.43 -5.72
N TYR A 211 -8.83 11.82 -4.81
CA TYR A 211 -10.29 11.97 -4.72
C TYR A 211 -10.72 13.42 -4.44
N LEU A 212 -10.18 14.02 -3.38
CA LEU A 212 -10.57 15.38 -2.97
C LEU A 212 -10.13 16.46 -3.97
N SER A 213 -9.08 16.21 -4.74
CA SER A 213 -8.63 17.13 -5.79
C SER A 213 -9.27 16.86 -7.15
N MET A 214 -10.26 15.97 -7.24
CA MET A 214 -10.87 15.56 -8.50
C MET A 214 -9.85 15.08 -9.53
N GLY A 215 -8.90 14.22 -9.09
CA GLY A 215 -7.85 13.64 -9.93
C GLY A 215 -6.64 14.54 -10.22
N LYS A 216 -6.58 15.76 -9.69
CA LYS A 216 -5.51 16.71 -9.99
C LYS A 216 -4.20 16.43 -9.25
N PHE A 217 -4.27 15.80 -8.08
CA PHE A 217 -3.12 15.53 -7.21
C PHE A 217 -3.03 14.04 -6.81
N PRO A 218 -2.81 13.13 -7.76
CA PRO A 218 -2.45 11.77 -7.44
C PRO A 218 -1.06 11.74 -6.78
N ILE A 219 -0.81 10.74 -5.94
CA ILE A 219 0.46 10.61 -5.21
C ILE A 219 1.16 9.32 -5.65
N PRO A 220 2.00 9.36 -6.71
CA PRO A 220 2.77 8.20 -7.14
C PRO A 220 3.90 7.90 -6.15
N MET A 221 3.71 6.88 -5.31
CA MET A 221 4.70 6.43 -4.35
C MET A 221 4.57 4.95 -4.05
N ILE A 222 5.66 4.33 -3.64
CA ILE A 222 5.67 2.96 -3.10
C ILE A 222 6.07 3.03 -1.64
N LEU A 223 5.23 2.47 -0.77
CA LEU A 223 5.59 2.18 0.62
C LEU A 223 5.87 0.69 0.75
N ARG A 224 7.12 0.33 0.96
CA ARG A 224 7.57 -1.03 1.25
C ARG A 224 7.41 -1.33 2.73
N VAL A 225 6.81 -2.46 3.03
CA VAL A 225 6.54 -2.89 4.41
C VAL A 225 6.87 -4.37 4.57
N PRO A 226 8.02 -4.72 5.13
CA PRO A 226 8.32 -6.09 5.57
C PRO A 226 7.29 -6.57 6.60
N ILE A 227 6.68 -7.74 6.34
CA ILE A 227 5.53 -8.25 7.07
C ILE A 227 5.67 -9.75 7.38
N GLY A 228 4.82 -10.27 8.26
CA GLY A 228 4.66 -11.69 8.53
C GLY A 228 5.67 -12.26 9.51
N ALA A 229 5.39 -13.44 10.03
CA ALA A 229 6.25 -14.20 10.91
C ALA A 229 7.30 -14.98 10.09
N TYR A 230 8.49 -15.19 10.66
CA TYR A 230 9.60 -15.84 9.97
C TYR A 230 10.45 -16.77 10.86
N GLY A 231 9.90 -17.14 12.02
CA GLY A 231 10.55 -18.01 13.00
C GLY A 231 11.33 -17.23 14.06
N GLY A 232 10.66 -16.89 15.18
CA GLY A 232 11.27 -16.23 16.33
C GLY A 232 11.41 -14.69 16.20
N GLY A 233 10.68 -14.03 15.29
CA GLY A 233 10.63 -12.57 15.19
C GLY A 233 9.97 -11.90 16.40
N GLY A 234 9.06 -12.62 17.05
CA GLY A 234 8.39 -12.18 18.27
C GLY A 234 7.37 -11.04 18.05
N PRO A 235 6.89 -10.41 19.14
CA PRO A 235 5.70 -9.56 19.13
C PRO A 235 5.81 -8.26 18.34
N TYR A 236 7.01 -7.79 18.06
CA TYR A 236 7.21 -6.48 17.41
C TYR A 236 7.83 -6.55 16.01
N HIS A 237 7.99 -7.78 15.47
CA HIS A 237 8.62 -7.99 14.16
C HIS A 237 7.89 -9.07 13.33
N SER A 238 6.66 -9.43 13.68
CA SER A 238 5.94 -10.54 13.04
C SER A 238 4.49 -10.20 12.71
N GLY A 239 4.09 -8.93 12.83
CA GLY A 239 2.73 -8.50 12.65
C GLY A 239 2.22 -8.66 11.22
N SER A 240 0.90 -8.84 11.09
CA SER A 240 0.11 -8.81 9.88
C SER A 240 -0.89 -7.67 9.98
N ILE A 241 -1.00 -6.85 8.92
CA ILE A 241 -1.75 -5.57 8.94
C ILE A 241 -2.64 -5.39 7.71
N GLU A 242 -2.90 -6.43 6.96
CA GLU A 242 -3.61 -6.40 5.68
C GLU A 242 -5.00 -5.76 5.83
N SER A 243 -5.81 -6.23 6.76
CA SER A 243 -7.15 -5.68 7.03
C SER A 243 -7.11 -4.21 7.45
N THR A 244 -6.11 -3.83 8.26
CA THR A 244 -5.91 -2.45 8.68
C THR A 244 -5.63 -1.54 7.47
N LEU A 245 -4.76 -1.96 6.55
CA LEU A 245 -4.48 -1.21 5.32
C LEU A 245 -5.67 -1.18 4.38
N LEU A 246 -6.37 -2.31 4.20
CA LEU A 246 -7.50 -2.42 3.29
C LEU A 246 -8.76 -1.68 3.79
N SER A 247 -8.79 -1.29 5.06
CA SER A 247 -9.79 -0.36 5.58
C SER A 247 -9.65 1.05 4.98
N ILE A 248 -8.45 1.44 4.53
CA ILE A 248 -8.15 2.73 3.90
C ILE A 248 -8.54 2.66 2.42
N LYS A 249 -9.47 3.51 1.99
CA LYS A 249 -9.84 3.61 0.56
C LYS A 249 -8.95 4.66 -0.11
N GLY A 250 -8.56 4.40 -1.38
CA GLY A 250 -7.69 5.29 -2.16
C GLY A 250 -6.20 4.93 -2.11
N ILE A 251 -5.83 3.78 -1.52
CA ILE A 251 -4.50 3.17 -1.66
C ILE A 251 -4.62 1.81 -2.33
N LYS A 252 -3.55 1.38 -3.02
CA LYS A 252 -3.41 0.03 -3.55
C LYS A 252 -2.52 -0.79 -2.63
N VAL A 253 -2.77 -2.10 -2.55
CA VAL A 253 -2.02 -3.02 -1.69
C VAL A 253 -1.61 -4.23 -2.50
N VAL A 254 -0.32 -4.49 -2.62
CA VAL A 254 0.25 -5.64 -3.33
C VAL A 254 1.03 -6.53 -2.37
N TYR A 255 1.03 -7.84 -2.64
CA TYR A 255 1.66 -8.82 -1.77
C TYR A 255 2.28 -9.95 -2.61
N PRO A 256 3.48 -9.74 -3.18
CA PRO A 256 4.17 -10.77 -3.95
C PRO A 256 4.56 -11.96 -3.08
N SER A 257 4.42 -13.16 -3.62
CA SER A 257 4.79 -14.41 -2.95
C SER A 257 6.05 -15.10 -3.55
N ASN A 258 6.62 -14.56 -4.63
CA ASN A 258 7.83 -15.08 -5.27
C ASN A 258 8.64 -13.95 -5.92
N ALA A 259 9.88 -14.27 -6.31
CA ALA A 259 10.84 -13.30 -6.86
C ALA A 259 10.38 -12.69 -8.20
N ALA A 260 9.69 -13.44 -9.05
CA ALA A 260 9.20 -12.91 -10.33
C ALA A 260 8.09 -11.88 -10.11
N ASP A 261 7.12 -12.21 -9.27
CA ASP A 261 6.02 -11.31 -8.94
C ASP A 261 6.54 -10.07 -8.18
N MET A 262 7.54 -10.24 -7.29
CA MET A 262 8.21 -9.11 -6.64
C MET A 262 8.76 -8.11 -7.67
N LYS A 263 9.53 -8.59 -8.66
CA LYS A 263 10.10 -7.72 -9.70
C LYS A 263 9.01 -7.03 -10.54
N GLY A 264 8.05 -7.81 -11.02
CA GLY A 264 6.98 -7.31 -11.89
C GLY A 264 6.06 -6.31 -11.21
N LEU A 265 5.60 -6.61 -9.97
CA LEU A 265 4.73 -5.74 -9.18
C LEU A 265 5.46 -4.48 -8.69
N MET A 266 6.75 -4.57 -8.33
CA MET A 266 7.55 -3.40 -7.96
C MET A 266 7.58 -2.37 -9.10
N LYS A 267 7.80 -2.84 -10.33
CA LYS A 267 7.82 -1.96 -11.51
C LYS A 267 6.44 -1.42 -11.84
N ALA A 268 5.40 -2.24 -11.84
CA ALA A 268 4.03 -1.78 -12.06
C ALA A 268 3.62 -0.73 -11.02
N SER A 269 3.95 -0.96 -9.74
CA SER A 269 3.71 -0.01 -8.66
C SER A 269 4.43 1.32 -8.87
N TYR A 270 5.65 1.29 -9.39
CA TYR A 270 6.38 2.52 -9.69
C TYR A 270 5.72 3.36 -10.79
N TYR A 271 5.19 2.71 -11.82
CA TYR A 271 4.50 3.40 -12.92
C TYR A 271 3.07 3.82 -12.54
N ASP A 272 2.49 3.23 -11.50
CA ASP A 272 1.16 3.61 -11.02
C ASP A 272 1.17 5.03 -10.42
N PRO A 273 0.20 5.89 -10.79
CA PRO A 273 0.12 7.24 -10.24
C PRO A 273 -0.49 7.31 -8.84
N ASN A 274 -0.96 6.19 -8.29
CA ASN A 274 -1.60 6.14 -6.98
C ASN A 274 -0.63 5.65 -5.90
N PRO A 275 -0.93 5.89 -4.61
CA PRO A 275 -0.17 5.31 -3.51
C PRO A 275 -0.28 3.77 -3.52
N VAL A 276 0.86 3.09 -3.54
CA VAL A 276 0.92 1.62 -3.47
C VAL A 276 1.68 1.21 -2.21
N VAL A 277 1.06 0.37 -1.39
CA VAL A 277 1.71 -0.31 -0.27
C VAL A 277 2.10 -1.70 -0.73
N MET A 278 3.39 -2.02 -0.66
CA MET A 278 3.94 -3.33 -1.01
C MET A 278 4.27 -4.09 0.27
N LEU A 279 3.51 -5.12 0.55
CA LEU A 279 3.71 -6.03 1.67
C LEU A 279 4.71 -7.12 1.25
N GLU A 280 5.81 -7.25 1.97
CA GLU A 280 6.92 -8.12 1.62
C GLU A 280 7.17 -9.14 2.73
N HIS A 281 6.74 -10.40 2.52
CA HIS A 281 6.84 -11.42 3.57
C HIS A 281 8.30 -11.79 3.84
N LYS A 282 8.77 -11.50 5.06
CA LYS A 282 10.17 -11.71 5.48
C LYS A 282 10.66 -13.17 5.39
N GLY A 283 9.78 -14.11 5.67
CA GLY A 283 10.09 -15.54 5.53
C GLY A 283 10.40 -15.96 4.10
N LEU A 284 9.88 -15.21 3.10
CA LEU A 284 10.11 -15.48 1.69
C LEU A 284 11.34 -14.77 1.11
N TYR A 285 11.89 -13.77 1.79
CA TYR A 285 13.01 -12.95 1.26
C TYR A 285 14.18 -13.76 0.73
N TRP A 286 14.64 -14.75 1.48
CA TRP A 286 15.76 -15.63 1.08
C TRP A 286 15.35 -17.06 0.77
N SER A 287 14.05 -17.37 0.87
CA SER A 287 13.50 -18.73 0.72
C SER A 287 14.26 -19.75 1.59
N LYS A 288 14.47 -19.40 2.86
CA LYS A 288 15.14 -20.26 3.85
C LYS A 288 14.16 -21.02 4.73
N VAL A 289 12.90 -20.61 4.75
CA VAL A 289 11.83 -21.35 5.41
C VAL A 289 11.59 -22.62 4.60
N PRO A 290 11.56 -23.81 5.22
CA PRO A 290 11.27 -25.06 4.49
C PRO A 290 9.97 -24.97 3.69
N GLY A 291 9.97 -25.54 2.49
CA GLY A 291 8.83 -25.51 1.58
C GLY A 291 8.71 -24.23 0.72
N THR A 292 9.61 -23.24 0.90
CA THR A 292 9.57 -21.97 0.15
C THR A 292 10.59 -21.86 -0.98
N GLU A 293 11.18 -22.98 -1.42
CA GLU A 293 12.24 -23.02 -2.43
C GLU A 293 11.79 -22.43 -3.78
N GLU A 294 10.52 -22.57 -4.11
CA GLU A 294 9.91 -22.03 -5.34
C GLU A 294 9.68 -20.52 -5.30
N ALA A 295 9.89 -19.85 -4.16
CA ALA A 295 9.91 -18.39 -4.12
C ALA A 295 11.10 -17.82 -4.91
N LYS A 296 12.14 -18.61 -5.15
CA LYS A 296 13.26 -18.30 -6.05
C LYS A 296 12.87 -18.60 -7.49
N CYS A 297 13.30 -17.75 -8.40
CA CYS A 297 13.14 -18.01 -9.85
C CYS A 297 14.39 -17.59 -10.62
N ILE A 298 14.49 -17.94 -11.90
CA ILE A 298 15.39 -17.24 -12.82
C ILE A 298 14.99 -15.77 -12.83
N GLU A 299 15.96 -14.87 -12.76
CA GLU A 299 15.68 -13.43 -12.78
C GLU A 299 14.86 -13.07 -14.04
N PRO A 300 13.64 -12.49 -13.88
CA PRO A 300 12.87 -12.01 -15.02
C PRO A 300 13.61 -10.95 -15.82
N ALA A 301 13.30 -10.85 -17.10
CA ALA A 301 13.91 -9.85 -17.96
C ALA A 301 13.73 -8.42 -17.44
N SER A 302 14.64 -7.53 -17.86
CA SER A 302 14.62 -6.13 -17.39
C SER A 302 13.40 -5.32 -17.85
N ASP A 303 12.64 -5.81 -18.82
CA ASP A 303 11.38 -5.25 -19.30
C ASP A 303 10.14 -5.91 -18.67
N TYR A 304 10.33 -6.92 -17.81
CA TYR A 304 9.21 -7.62 -17.17
C TYR A 304 8.45 -6.70 -16.21
N ILE A 305 7.13 -6.60 -16.44
CA ILE A 305 6.18 -5.84 -15.62
C ILE A 305 4.90 -6.65 -15.45
N LEU A 306 4.39 -6.76 -14.23
CA LEU A 306 3.17 -7.48 -13.89
C LEU A 306 2.08 -6.48 -13.46
N PRO A 307 0.92 -6.43 -14.14
CA PRO A 307 -0.16 -5.49 -13.80
C PRO A 307 -0.74 -5.77 -12.40
N LEU A 308 -1.16 -4.70 -11.71
CA LEU A 308 -1.87 -4.81 -10.44
C LEU A 308 -3.28 -5.34 -10.66
N GLY A 309 -3.80 -6.12 -9.70
CA GLY A 309 -5.15 -6.65 -9.74
C GLY A 309 -5.32 -7.92 -10.61
N LYS A 310 -4.21 -8.66 -10.84
CA LYS A 310 -4.23 -9.94 -11.54
C LYS A 310 -3.71 -11.05 -10.64
N ALA A 311 -4.61 -11.93 -10.22
CA ALA A 311 -4.28 -13.14 -9.49
C ALA A 311 -3.70 -14.23 -10.40
N ASN A 312 -3.12 -15.26 -9.81
CA ASN A 312 -2.48 -16.36 -10.53
C ASN A 312 -2.91 -17.72 -9.97
N ILE A 313 -3.27 -18.65 -10.85
CA ILE A 313 -3.43 -20.05 -10.48
C ILE A 313 -2.03 -20.66 -10.39
N VAL A 314 -1.59 -20.99 -9.18
CA VAL A 314 -0.23 -21.53 -8.92
C VAL A 314 -0.20 -23.04 -8.77
N LEU A 315 -1.37 -23.66 -8.66
CA LEU A 315 -1.61 -25.10 -8.72
C LEU A 315 -3.01 -25.33 -9.30
N GLU A 316 -3.10 -26.10 -10.38
CA GLU A 316 -4.38 -26.45 -11.00
C GLU A 316 -4.89 -27.80 -10.45
N ALA A 317 -6.22 -27.93 -10.29
CA ALA A 317 -6.86 -29.22 -10.02
C ALA A 317 -6.96 -30.05 -11.31
N ASP A 318 -7.00 -31.39 -11.18
CA ASP A 318 -7.24 -32.30 -12.30
C ASP A 318 -8.68 -32.14 -12.82
N GLY A 319 -8.82 -32.09 -14.15
CA GLY A 319 -10.10 -31.89 -14.79
C GLY A 319 -11.15 -32.98 -14.50
N ASN A 320 -10.75 -34.22 -14.20
CA ASN A 320 -11.67 -35.29 -13.85
C ASN A 320 -12.27 -35.04 -12.44
N TYR A 321 -11.43 -34.75 -11.44
CA TYR A 321 -11.92 -34.40 -10.11
C TYR A 321 -12.78 -33.14 -10.13
N LEU A 322 -12.42 -32.17 -10.96
CA LEU A 322 -13.21 -30.95 -11.13
C LEU A 322 -14.59 -31.24 -11.73
N ALA A 323 -14.67 -32.15 -12.73
CA ALA A 323 -15.93 -32.57 -13.33
C ALA A 323 -16.83 -33.36 -12.39
N ASP A 324 -16.23 -34.11 -11.46
CA ASP A 324 -16.93 -34.88 -10.44
C ASP A 324 -17.35 -34.03 -9.23
N GLY A 325 -16.94 -32.76 -9.13
CA GLY A 325 -17.20 -31.87 -7.99
C GLY A 325 -16.36 -32.20 -6.74
N ASP A 326 -15.30 -33.00 -6.92
CA ASP A 326 -14.45 -33.49 -5.83
C ASP A 326 -13.13 -32.69 -5.74
N THR A 327 -13.29 -31.37 -5.66
CA THR A 327 -12.15 -30.43 -5.58
C THR A 327 -12.38 -29.33 -4.56
N VAL A 328 -11.27 -28.77 -4.03
CA VAL A 328 -11.25 -27.60 -3.16
C VAL A 328 -10.42 -26.50 -3.79
N LEU A 329 -10.99 -25.30 -3.86
CA LEU A 329 -10.28 -24.09 -4.21
C LEU A 329 -9.67 -23.45 -2.96
N ILE A 330 -8.36 -23.15 -2.96
CA ILE A 330 -7.69 -22.34 -1.94
C ILE A 330 -7.33 -21.00 -2.53
N ILE A 331 -7.83 -19.92 -1.93
CA ILE A 331 -7.48 -18.53 -2.25
C ILE A 331 -6.55 -18.02 -1.16
N THR A 332 -5.37 -17.53 -1.54
CA THR A 332 -4.36 -17.12 -0.57
C THR A 332 -3.37 -16.12 -1.15
N TYR A 333 -2.35 -15.76 -0.40
CA TYR A 333 -1.26 -14.85 -0.76
C TYR A 333 -0.05 -15.03 0.17
N GLY A 334 1.10 -14.51 -0.21
CA GLY A 334 2.30 -14.54 0.62
C GLY A 334 2.71 -15.94 1.05
N MET A 335 2.94 -16.16 2.34
CA MET A 335 3.33 -17.46 2.89
C MET A 335 2.24 -18.52 2.72
N GLY A 336 0.98 -18.14 2.73
CA GLY A 336 -0.16 -19.03 2.55
C GLY A 336 -0.10 -19.85 1.27
N VAL A 337 0.53 -19.32 0.20
CA VAL A 337 0.75 -20.04 -1.07
C VAL A 337 1.55 -21.32 -0.83
N TYR A 338 2.59 -21.27 -0.01
CA TYR A 338 3.46 -22.41 0.27
C TYR A 338 2.82 -23.42 1.19
N TRP A 339 2.11 -22.95 2.22
CA TRP A 339 1.31 -23.86 3.09
C TRP A 339 0.23 -24.59 2.30
N ALA A 340 -0.46 -23.89 1.39
CA ALA A 340 -1.49 -24.49 0.54
C ALA A 340 -0.90 -25.51 -0.43
N LYS A 341 0.22 -25.21 -1.09
CA LYS A 341 0.87 -26.13 -2.03
C LYS A 341 1.41 -27.37 -1.34
N GLU A 342 2.02 -27.22 -0.15
CA GLU A 342 2.51 -28.35 0.65
C GLU A 342 1.35 -29.23 1.11
N ALA A 343 0.27 -28.66 1.62
CA ALA A 343 -0.93 -29.40 2.00
C ALA A 343 -1.57 -30.14 0.82
N ALA A 344 -1.61 -29.53 -0.35
CA ALA A 344 -2.18 -30.12 -1.57
C ALA A 344 -1.45 -31.40 -2.04
N MET A 345 -0.21 -31.64 -1.61
CA MET A 345 0.53 -32.86 -1.94
C MET A 345 -0.14 -34.13 -1.35
N GLU A 346 -0.94 -33.98 -0.29
CA GLU A 346 -1.73 -35.08 0.30
C GLU A 346 -3.00 -35.39 -0.50
N PHE A 347 -3.42 -34.48 -1.39
CA PHE A 347 -4.66 -34.54 -2.17
C PHE A 347 -4.36 -34.32 -3.68
N PRO A 348 -3.59 -35.21 -4.32
CA PRO A 348 -3.11 -34.98 -5.70
C PRO A 348 -4.26 -34.84 -6.69
N GLY A 349 -4.30 -33.70 -7.37
CA GLY A 349 -5.33 -33.37 -8.37
C GLY A 349 -6.64 -32.80 -7.81
N GLN A 350 -6.87 -32.82 -6.50
CA GLN A 350 -8.14 -32.37 -5.90
C GLN A 350 -8.07 -30.91 -5.39
N VAL A 351 -6.93 -30.24 -5.45
CA VAL A 351 -6.76 -28.89 -4.94
C VAL A 351 -6.30 -27.95 -6.02
N GLU A 352 -6.98 -26.81 -6.12
CA GLU A 352 -6.51 -25.66 -6.86
C GLU A 352 -6.08 -24.55 -5.91
N VAL A 353 -4.97 -23.88 -6.20
CA VAL A 353 -4.44 -22.78 -5.40
C VAL A 353 -4.32 -21.51 -6.23
N ILE A 354 -4.94 -20.43 -5.77
CA ILE A 354 -4.84 -19.10 -6.33
C ILE A 354 -4.00 -18.22 -5.40
N ASP A 355 -2.94 -17.63 -5.97
CA ASP A 355 -2.19 -16.53 -5.37
C ASP A 355 -2.79 -15.19 -5.80
N LEU A 356 -3.28 -14.42 -4.84
CA LEU A 356 -3.92 -13.13 -5.10
C LEU A 356 -2.95 -12.08 -5.64
N ARG A 357 -1.66 -12.10 -5.27
CA ARG A 357 -0.64 -11.11 -5.67
C ARG A 357 -0.98 -9.67 -5.30
N THR A 358 -2.24 -9.28 -5.41
CA THR A 358 -2.76 -7.94 -5.14
C THR A 358 -4.03 -8.04 -4.31
N LEU A 359 -4.06 -7.36 -3.17
CA LEU A 359 -5.21 -7.33 -2.28
C LEU A 359 -6.15 -6.16 -2.61
N CYS A 360 -5.60 -5.07 -3.18
CA CYS A 360 -6.35 -3.94 -3.73
C CYS A 360 -5.58 -3.33 -4.93
N PRO A 361 -6.14 -3.32 -6.14
CA PRO A 361 -7.40 -3.96 -6.54
C PRO A 361 -7.31 -5.49 -6.52
N ILE A 362 -8.45 -6.15 -6.35
CA ILE A 362 -8.55 -7.62 -6.32
C ILE A 362 -9.15 -8.15 -7.62
N ASP A 363 -8.72 -9.32 -8.08
CA ASP A 363 -9.20 -9.99 -9.30
C ASP A 363 -10.48 -10.79 -9.03
N LEU A 364 -11.59 -10.09 -8.77
CA LEU A 364 -12.87 -10.71 -8.46
C LEU A 364 -13.40 -11.58 -9.61
N ASP A 365 -13.10 -11.24 -10.86
CA ASP A 365 -13.56 -12.00 -12.04
C ASP A 365 -12.97 -13.41 -12.05
N LEU A 366 -11.65 -13.54 -11.82
CA LEU A 366 -11.01 -14.84 -11.70
C LEU A 366 -11.57 -15.61 -10.48
N LEU A 367 -11.63 -14.96 -9.32
CA LEU A 367 -12.09 -15.64 -8.08
C LEU A 367 -13.51 -16.17 -8.22
N THR A 368 -14.45 -15.37 -8.70
CA THR A 368 -15.84 -15.80 -8.88
C THR A 368 -15.97 -16.89 -9.94
N ALA A 369 -15.20 -16.82 -11.02
CA ALA A 369 -15.19 -17.86 -12.06
C ALA A 369 -14.71 -19.20 -11.49
N ARG A 370 -13.63 -19.19 -10.66
CA ARG A 370 -13.08 -20.44 -10.10
C ARG A 370 -13.94 -21.00 -8.99
N ILE A 371 -14.51 -20.17 -8.10
CA ILE A 371 -15.45 -20.63 -7.09
C ILE A 371 -16.65 -21.36 -7.70
N ARG A 372 -17.17 -20.85 -8.82
CA ARG A 372 -18.31 -21.49 -9.52
C ARG A 372 -17.96 -22.85 -10.10
N LEU A 373 -16.69 -23.13 -10.34
CA LEU A 373 -16.25 -24.43 -10.85
C LEU A 373 -16.02 -25.44 -9.72
N HIS A 374 -15.56 -24.99 -8.56
CA HIS A 374 -15.16 -25.88 -7.47
C HIS A 374 -16.27 -26.13 -6.46
N GLY A 375 -17.20 -25.19 -6.25
CA GLY A 375 -18.26 -25.27 -5.23
C GLY A 375 -17.78 -25.21 -3.78
N LYS A 376 -16.53 -25.61 -3.49
CA LYS A 376 -15.90 -25.67 -2.17
C LYS A 376 -14.68 -24.77 -2.13
N CYS A 377 -14.59 -23.88 -1.13
CA CYS A 377 -13.53 -22.86 -1.07
C CYS A 377 -13.00 -22.64 0.35
N LEU A 378 -11.68 -22.55 0.45
CA LEU A 378 -10.93 -22.10 1.63
C LEU A 378 -10.20 -20.80 1.32
N ILE A 379 -10.38 -19.76 2.13
CA ILE A 379 -9.54 -18.55 2.08
C ILE A 379 -8.54 -18.60 3.22
N LEU A 380 -7.26 -18.63 2.86
CA LEU A 380 -6.15 -18.81 3.79
C LEU A 380 -5.37 -17.50 3.94
N THR A 381 -5.12 -17.09 5.18
CA THR A 381 -4.32 -15.90 5.52
C THR A 381 -3.39 -16.18 6.70
N GLU A 382 -2.31 -15.42 6.83
CA GLU A 382 -1.48 -15.40 8.04
C GLU A 382 -2.02 -14.42 9.10
N GLU A 383 -2.87 -13.48 8.70
CA GLU A 383 -3.54 -12.55 9.60
C GLU A 383 -4.40 -13.30 10.63
N ALA A 384 -4.66 -12.72 11.80
CA ALA A 384 -5.63 -13.28 12.75
C ALA A 384 -6.96 -13.54 12.05
N GLU A 385 -7.61 -14.67 12.31
CA GLU A 385 -8.78 -15.10 11.55
C GLU A 385 -9.93 -14.10 11.66
N THR A 386 -10.23 -13.65 12.88
CA THR A 386 -11.34 -12.75 13.15
C THR A 386 -11.07 -11.33 12.65
N HIS A 387 -12.03 -10.76 11.92
CA HIS A 387 -11.93 -9.43 11.29
C HIS A 387 -10.84 -9.30 10.21
N SER A 388 -10.32 -10.40 9.71
CA SER A 388 -9.31 -10.43 8.65
C SER A 388 -9.86 -9.99 7.30
N PHE A 389 -8.93 -9.63 6.38
CA PHE A 389 -9.25 -9.48 4.98
C PHE A 389 -9.89 -10.76 4.40
N ALA A 390 -9.40 -11.94 4.79
CA ALA A 390 -9.94 -13.22 4.35
C ALA A 390 -11.42 -13.40 4.73
N GLN A 391 -11.83 -13.02 5.94
CA GLN A 391 -13.23 -13.03 6.36
C GLN A 391 -14.09 -12.06 5.53
N SER A 392 -13.59 -10.85 5.27
CA SER A 392 -14.28 -9.85 4.46
C SER A 392 -14.46 -10.34 3.01
N LEU A 393 -13.43 -10.97 2.45
CA LEU A 393 -13.47 -11.55 1.11
C LEU A 393 -14.43 -12.74 1.05
N ALA A 394 -14.42 -13.63 2.06
CA ALA A 394 -15.34 -14.75 2.16
C ALA A 394 -16.80 -14.28 2.18
N GLY A 395 -17.10 -13.25 2.96
CA GLY A 395 -18.44 -12.65 3.01
C GLY A 395 -18.91 -12.16 1.64
N LYS A 396 -18.04 -11.41 0.91
CA LYS A 396 -18.37 -10.95 -0.43
C LYS A 396 -18.56 -12.09 -1.42
N LEU A 397 -17.64 -13.03 -1.49
CA LEU A 397 -17.69 -14.14 -2.44
C LEU A 397 -18.86 -15.11 -2.14
N SER A 398 -19.21 -15.28 -0.86
CA SER A 398 -20.40 -16.04 -0.48
C SER A 398 -21.70 -15.42 -0.99
N MET A 399 -21.79 -14.09 -1.03
CA MET A 399 -22.95 -13.40 -1.63
C MET A 399 -22.95 -13.52 -3.15
N ASP A 400 -21.80 -13.31 -3.78
CA ASP A 400 -21.67 -13.25 -5.24
C ASP A 400 -21.80 -14.65 -5.90
N CYS A 401 -21.49 -15.73 -5.16
CA CYS A 401 -21.46 -17.11 -5.66
C CYS A 401 -22.40 -18.06 -4.89
N PHE A 402 -23.34 -17.56 -4.10
CA PHE A 402 -24.16 -18.36 -3.18
C PHE A 402 -24.78 -19.62 -3.81
N VAL A 403 -25.31 -19.50 -5.02
CA VAL A 403 -26.04 -20.60 -5.72
C VAL A 403 -25.08 -21.69 -6.24
N GLN A 404 -23.80 -21.41 -6.35
CA GLN A 404 -22.77 -22.32 -6.86
C GLN A 404 -21.92 -22.94 -5.74
N LEU A 405 -22.20 -22.62 -4.47
CA LEU A 405 -21.46 -23.18 -3.36
C LEU A 405 -22.11 -24.47 -2.85
N ASP A 406 -21.31 -25.53 -2.75
CA ASP A 406 -21.69 -26.80 -2.16
C ASP A 406 -21.50 -26.79 -0.63
N ALA A 407 -20.63 -25.94 -0.12
CA ALA A 407 -20.35 -25.71 1.29
C ALA A 407 -20.13 -24.23 1.59
N PRO A 408 -20.30 -23.76 2.83
CA PRO A 408 -19.91 -22.41 3.20
C PRO A 408 -18.41 -22.17 2.93
N ILE A 409 -18.07 -21.01 2.36
CA ILE A 409 -16.67 -20.62 2.21
C ILE A 409 -16.01 -20.61 3.59
N GLN A 410 -14.97 -21.40 3.76
CA GLN A 410 -14.21 -21.46 5.01
C GLN A 410 -13.09 -20.45 5.00
N VAL A 411 -12.74 -19.96 6.19
CA VAL A 411 -11.59 -19.09 6.41
C VAL A 411 -10.64 -19.79 7.37
N MET A 412 -9.34 -19.63 7.15
CA MET A 412 -8.31 -20.04 8.08
C MET A 412 -7.29 -18.92 8.21
N GLY A 413 -7.04 -18.50 9.44
CA GLY A 413 -6.04 -17.51 9.82
C GLY A 413 -5.27 -17.93 11.07
N ALA A 414 -4.42 -17.04 11.58
CA ALA A 414 -3.81 -17.21 12.88
C ALA A 414 -4.86 -17.17 14.01
N LEU A 415 -4.53 -17.71 15.17
CA LEU A 415 -5.35 -17.55 16.37
C LEU A 415 -5.47 -16.07 16.75
N ASP A 416 -6.62 -15.67 17.27
CA ASP A 416 -6.90 -14.30 17.74
C ASP A 416 -6.12 -13.96 19.02
N LEU A 417 -4.81 -13.72 18.86
CA LEU A 417 -3.92 -13.39 19.95
C LEU A 417 -3.29 -12.00 19.71
N PRO A 418 -2.96 -11.27 20.77
CA PRO A 418 -2.50 -9.88 20.63
C PRO A 418 -1.10 -9.72 20.03
N ALA A 419 -0.33 -10.81 19.97
CA ALA A 419 1.04 -10.79 19.44
C ALA A 419 1.53 -12.18 19.08
N VAL A 420 2.43 -12.27 18.11
CA VAL A 420 3.12 -13.50 17.74
C VAL A 420 4.17 -13.84 18.80
N PRO A 421 4.16 -15.06 19.39
CA PRO A 421 5.14 -15.45 20.38
C PRO A 421 6.55 -15.54 19.81
N MET A 422 7.58 -15.27 20.64
CA MET A 422 8.97 -15.43 20.25
C MET A 422 9.39 -16.91 20.19
N ASN A 423 8.76 -17.77 20.98
CA ASN A 423 9.05 -19.20 20.99
C ASN A 423 8.47 -19.87 19.75
N MET A 424 9.30 -20.55 18.97
CA MET A 424 8.93 -21.17 17.69
C MET A 424 7.80 -22.22 17.83
N ALA A 425 7.73 -22.96 18.93
CA ALA A 425 6.65 -23.94 19.13
C ALA A 425 5.28 -23.24 19.34
N LEU A 426 5.28 -22.10 20.05
CA LEU A 426 4.08 -21.29 20.26
C LEU A 426 3.71 -20.52 18.98
N GLU A 427 4.69 -20.02 18.24
CA GLU A 427 4.47 -19.40 16.92
C GLU A 427 3.79 -20.40 15.96
N LYS A 428 4.36 -21.63 15.82
CA LYS A 428 3.75 -22.71 15.02
C LYS A 428 2.34 -23.09 15.48
N ALA A 429 2.09 -23.06 16.78
CA ALA A 429 0.75 -23.33 17.32
C ALA A 429 -0.25 -22.25 16.96
N MET A 430 0.18 -20.97 16.94
CA MET A 430 -0.66 -19.82 16.63
C MET A 430 -0.98 -19.72 15.12
N LEU A 431 0.05 -19.84 14.27
CA LEU A 431 -0.07 -19.61 12.83
C LEU A 431 -0.67 -20.80 12.07
N PRO A 432 -1.30 -20.60 10.90
CA PRO A 432 -1.54 -21.65 9.93
C PRO A 432 -0.23 -22.35 9.52
N ASN A 433 -0.36 -23.57 9.02
CA ASN A 433 0.72 -24.35 8.42
C ASN A 433 0.12 -25.46 7.53
N ALA A 434 0.96 -26.16 6.78
CA ALA A 434 0.50 -27.18 5.83
C ALA A 434 -0.38 -28.27 6.49
N GLU A 435 0.00 -28.76 7.68
CA GLU A 435 -0.75 -29.78 8.42
C GLU A 435 -2.19 -29.32 8.76
N LYS A 436 -2.33 -28.09 9.27
CA LYS A 436 -3.66 -27.51 9.58
C LYS A 436 -4.48 -27.28 8.32
N VAL A 437 -3.83 -26.86 7.21
CA VAL A 437 -4.48 -26.66 5.91
C VAL A 437 -4.93 -28.00 5.34
N ALA A 438 -4.10 -29.04 5.39
CA ALA A 438 -4.46 -30.39 4.95
C ALA A 438 -5.71 -30.93 5.69
N ALA A 439 -5.76 -30.78 7.02
CA ALA A 439 -6.92 -31.17 7.80
C ALA A 439 -8.21 -30.39 7.41
N ARG A 440 -8.05 -29.14 6.93
CA ARG A 440 -9.20 -28.35 6.46
C ARG A 440 -9.64 -28.76 5.06
N ILE A 441 -8.69 -29.13 4.18
CA ILE A 441 -8.98 -29.69 2.85
C ILE A 441 -9.74 -31.01 2.99
N ASP A 442 -9.24 -31.95 3.82
CA ASP A 442 -9.87 -33.23 4.07
C ASP A 442 -11.35 -33.08 4.53
N ARG A 443 -11.57 -32.15 5.44
CA ARG A 443 -12.94 -31.86 5.89
C ARG A 443 -13.82 -31.35 4.76
N LEU A 444 -13.34 -30.38 3.93
CA LEU A 444 -14.12 -29.83 2.82
C LEU A 444 -14.41 -30.86 1.72
N LEU A 445 -13.51 -31.81 1.49
CA LEU A 445 -13.73 -32.88 0.53
C LEU A 445 -14.78 -33.88 1.01
N ASN A 446 -14.94 -34.07 2.34
CA ASN A 446 -15.86 -35.00 2.95
C ASN A 446 -17.21 -34.39 3.38
N ASP A 447 -17.33 -33.06 3.39
CA ASP A 447 -18.60 -32.32 3.59
C ASP A 447 -19.39 -32.25 2.26
#